data_6ae9d2a18129fb3e6493c89d552dbdcf
#
_entry.id   6ae9d2a18129fb3e6493c89d552dbdcf
#
_cell.length_a   1.000
_cell.length_b   1.000
_cell.length_c   1.000
_cell.angle_alpha   90.00
_cell.angle_beta   90.00
_cell.angle_gamma   90.00
#
_symmetry.space_group_name_H-M   'P 1'
#
loop_
_entity.id
_entity.type
_entity.pdbx_description
1 polymer ?
#
loop_
_entity_poly.entity_id
_entity_poly.type
_entity_poly.pdbx_seq_one_letter_code
_entity_poly.pdbx_strand_id
1 'polypeptide(L)'
;ENVFREIVDIQFMAAMGPPGGGRTQITQRYVRHFNLINFVPFNDESLARVFATIVDWFFAKGFVGPVKQVGASLVQSTINVYNSISSTLLPTPAKSHYTFNLRDISKVFQGVLQCTPDNVKDKESSVRLWAHEVFRVFYDRLVNNEDRDWFKTMLGETTKEMFNLEWKRVMG
;
A
#
# COMPACT_ATOMS: atom_id res chain seq x y z
N GLU A 1 -7.86 -49.06 8.33
CA GLU A 1 -6.45 -49.45 8.15
C GLU A 1 -5.70 -48.28 7.50
N ASN A 2 -4.60 -47.85 8.15
CA ASN A 2 -3.72 -46.84 7.60
C ASN A 2 -2.83 -47.44 6.53
N VAL A 3 -3.16 -47.25 5.26
CA VAL A 3 -2.33 -47.72 4.14
C VAL A 3 -1.28 -46.64 3.85
N PHE A 4 -0.01 -47.06 3.82
CA PHE A 4 1.09 -46.19 3.40
C PHE A 4 0.88 -45.77 1.93
N ARG A 5 0.96 -44.48 1.65
CA ARG A 5 0.91 -43.93 0.29
C ARG A 5 2.19 -43.19 0.01
N GLU A 6 2.85 -43.51 -1.05
CA GLU A 6 3.98 -42.79 -1.58
C GLU A 6 3.49 -41.72 -2.55
N ILE A 7 3.94 -40.48 -2.34
CA ILE A 7 3.63 -39.36 -3.23
C ILE A 7 4.92 -39.01 -3.96
N VAL A 8 4.92 -39.20 -5.28
CA VAL A 8 6.09 -39.03 -6.15
C VAL A 8 5.95 -37.73 -6.96
N ASP A 9 7.09 -37.19 -7.40
CA ASP A 9 7.18 -36.02 -8.28
C ASP A 9 6.53 -34.75 -7.71
N ILE A 10 6.64 -34.58 -6.38
CA ILE A 10 6.16 -33.35 -5.70
C ILE A 10 7.33 -32.50 -5.24
N GLN A 11 7.27 -31.19 -5.54
CA GLN A 11 8.14 -30.16 -5.02
C GLN A 11 7.37 -29.27 -4.06
N PHE A 12 7.85 -29.14 -2.82
CA PHE A 12 7.27 -28.23 -1.84
C PHE A 12 7.88 -26.84 -1.94
N MET A 13 7.02 -25.83 -2.07
CA MET A 13 7.39 -24.42 -1.97
C MET A 13 6.60 -23.80 -0.82
N ALA A 14 7.26 -23.06 0.06
CA ALA A 14 6.63 -22.41 1.20
C ALA A 14 7.11 -20.96 1.33
N ALA A 15 6.24 -20.10 1.81
CA ALA A 15 6.55 -18.72 2.15
C ALA A 15 6.21 -18.46 3.61
N MET A 16 7.12 -17.80 4.33
CA MET A 16 6.90 -17.42 5.73
C MET A 16 7.41 -16.03 5.99
N GLY A 17 6.84 -15.34 6.98
CA GLY A 17 7.43 -14.11 7.52
C GLY A 17 8.47 -14.40 8.59
N PRO A 18 9.32 -13.42 8.94
CA PRO A 18 10.28 -13.57 10.02
C PRO A 18 9.56 -13.86 11.35
N PRO A 19 10.22 -14.56 12.30
CA PRO A 19 9.65 -14.81 13.61
C PRO A 19 9.42 -13.49 14.37
N GLY A 20 8.30 -13.40 15.08
CA GLY A 20 7.87 -12.19 15.82
C GLY A 20 6.43 -11.78 15.48
N GLY A 21 5.85 -10.88 16.25
CA GLY A 21 4.49 -10.38 16.01
C GLY A 21 3.41 -11.47 16.03
N GLY A 22 3.50 -12.44 16.92
CA GLY A 22 2.56 -13.57 17.02
C GLY A 22 2.88 -14.76 16.10
N ARG A 23 4.00 -14.73 15.36
CA ARG A 23 4.47 -15.83 14.52
C ARG A 23 5.46 -16.68 15.29
N THR A 24 5.22 -18.00 15.33
CA THR A 24 6.09 -18.96 16.02
C THR A 24 7.32 -19.26 15.18
N GLN A 25 8.47 -19.40 15.84
CA GLN A 25 9.70 -19.82 15.19
C GLN A 25 9.58 -21.26 14.71
N ILE A 26 9.93 -21.51 13.46
CA ILE A 26 9.94 -22.86 12.88
C ILE A 26 11.24 -23.56 13.27
N THR A 27 11.14 -24.83 13.66
CA THR A 27 12.29 -25.60 14.13
C THR A 27 13.31 -25.86 13.01
N GLN A 28 14.58 -25.83 13.35
CA GLN A 28 15.69 -26.14 12.42
C GLN A 28 15.56 -27.55 11.82
N ARG A 29 14.97 -28.49 12.57
CA ARG A 29 14.71 -29.86 12.08
C ARG A 29 13.82 -29.87 10.84
N TYR A 30 12.84 -28.98 10.77
CA TYR A 30 11.96 -28.86 9.58
C TYR A 30 12.62 -28.03 8.48
N VAL A 31 13.21 -26.92 8.82
CA VAL A 31 13.83 -25.96 7.89
C VAL A 31 14.97 -26.61 7.07
N ARG A 32 15.69 -27.61 7.63
CA ARG A 32 16.78 -28.30 6.95
C ARG A 32 16.38 -28.97 5.62
N HIS A 33 15.09 -29.20 5.40
CA HIS A 33 14.59 -29.81 4.17
C HIS A 33 14.33 -28.82 3.04
N PHE A 34 14.54 -27.52 3.29
CA PHE A 34 14.28 -26.45 2.34
C PHE A 34 15.55 -25.66 2.02
N ASN A 35 15.65 -25.21 0.78
CA ASN A 35 16.59 -24.15 0.41
C ASN A 35 15.97 -22.80 0.79
N LEU A 36 16.60 -22.09 1.73
CA LEU A 36 16.10 -20.81 2.22
C LEU A 36 16.54 -19.68 1.31
N ILE A 37 15.58 -18.89 0.86
CA ILE A 37 15.80 -17.64 0.13
C ILE A 37 15.23 -16.51 0.98
N ASN A 38 16.10 -15.61 1.42
CA ASN A 38 15.70 -14.45 2.20
C ASN A 38 15.42 -13.27 1.29
N PHE A 39 14.27 -12.62 1.52
CA PHE A 39 13.91 -11.37 0.88
C PHE A 39 14.08 -10.21 1.86
N VAL A 40 14.81 -9.19 1.45
CA VAL A 40 14.94 -7.93 2.20
C VAL A 40 13.66 -7.11 1.96
N PRO A 41 13.13 -6.41 2.98
CA PRO A 41 12.03 -5.46 2.78
C PRO A 41 12.37 -4.43 1.69
N PHE A 42 11.38 -4.03 0.92
CA PHE A 42 11.55 -2.96 -0.06
C PHE A 42 11.84 -1.63 0.66
N ASN A 43 12.85 -0.91 0.18
CA ASN A 43 13.06 0.47 0.58
C ASN A 43 12.13 1.40 -0.22
N ASP A 44 11.98 2.64 0.26
CA ASP A 44 11.07 3.63 -0.34
C ASP A 44 11.43 3.95 -1.79
N GLU A 45 12.73 3.96 -2.13
CA GLU A 45 13.21 4.18 -3.49
C GLU A 45 12.76 3.07 -4.45
N SER A 46 12.87 1.82 -4.04
CA SER A 46 12.39 0.68 -4.84
C SER A 46 10.88 0.71 -5.01
N LEU A 47 10.13 1.04 -3.94
CA LEU A 47 8.68 1.21 -4.01
C LEU A 47 8.30 2.35 -4.96
N ALA A 48 8.93 3.50 -4.83
CA ALA A 48 8.70 4.64 -5.70
C ALA A 48 8.94 4.28 -7.17
N ARG A 49 10.04 3.59 -7.47
CA ARG A 49 10.37 3.16 -8.83
C ARG A 49 9.32 2.23 -9.42
N VAL A 50 8.87 1.23 -8.65
CA VAL A 50 7.86 0.27 -9.10
C VAL A 50 6.54 0.96 -9.43
N PHE A 51 6.02 1.75 -8.48
CA PHE A 51 4.72 2.40 -8.66
C PHE A 51 4.78 3.56 -9.66
N ALA A 52 5.87 4.33 -9.72
CA ALA A 52 6.05 5.37 -10.73
C ALA A 52 6.03 4.78 -12.15
N THR A 53 6.72 3.68 -12.39
CA THR A 53 6.71 3.01 -13.70
C THR A 53 5.29 2.64 -14.15
N ILE A 54 4.47 2.14 -13.23
CA ILE A 54 3.08 1.76 -13.52
C ILE A 54 2.21 3.00 -13.79
N VAL A 55 2.32 4.02 -12.94
CA VAL A 55 1.53 5.26 -13.04
C VAL A 55 1.89 6.04 -14.30
N ASP A 56 3.17 6.16 -14.60
CA ASP A 56 3.66 6.86 -15.81
C ASP A 56 3.19 6.17 -17.08
N TRP A 57 3.28 4.84 -17.13
CA TRP A 57 2.76 4.06 -18.25
C TRP A 57 1.25 4.26 -18.44
N PHE A 58 0.49 4.30 -17.35
CA PHE A 58 -0.95 4.49 -17.43
C PHE A 58 -1.31 5.90 -17.86
N PHE A 59 -0.71 6.93 -17.27
CA PHE A 59 -0.98 8.31 -17.63
C PHE A 59 -0.44 8.70 -19.02
N ALA A 60 0.48 7.93 -19.57
CA ALA A 60 0.87 8.10 -20.98
C ALA A 60 -0.30 7.85 -21.95
N LYS A 61 -1.32 7.07 -21.54
CA LYS A 61 -2.46 6.67 -22.38
C LYS A 61 -3.56 7.75 -22.46
N GLY A 62 -3.25 8.87 -23.10
CA GLY A 62 -4.25 9.88 -23.47
C GLY A 62 -4.57 10.93 -22.38
N PHE A 63 -3.93 10.88 -21.20
CA PHE A 63 -4.11 11.91 -20.18
C PHE A 63 -3.37 13.21 -20.55
N VAL A 64 -3.90 14.35 -20.10
CA VAL A 64 -3.32 15.67 -20.33
C VAL A 64 -2.03 15.90 -19.53
N GLY A 65 -1.20 16.85 -19.97
CA GLY A 65 0.09 17.16 -19.35
C GLY A 65 0.06 17.39 -17.84
N PRO A 66 -0.85 18.18 -17.28
CA PRO A 66 -0.96 18.41 -15.83
C PRO A 66 -1.19 17.13 -15.00
N VAL A 67 -1.94 16.16 -15.54
CA VAL A 67 -2.18 14.86 -14.87
C VAL A 67 -0.91 14.01 -14.89
N LYS A 68 -0.17 14.01 -16.00
CA LYS A 68 1.11 13.28 -16.10
C LYS A 68 2.15 13.80 -15.10
N GLN A 69 2.24 15.12 -14.95
CA GLN A 69 3.20 15.76 -14.04
C GLN A 69 2.93 15.45 -12.56
N VAL A 70 1.70 15.16 -12.18
CA VAL A 70 1.35 14.88 -10.79
C VAL A 70 1.64 13.43 -10.38
N GLY A 71 1.85 12.53 -11.35
CA GLY A 71 2.02 11.10 -11.10
C GLY A 71 3.10 10.75 -10.07
N ALA A 72 4.30 11.31 -10.22
CA ALA A 72 5.39 11.09 -9.27
C ALA A 72 5.06 11.59 -7.86
N SER A 73 4.36 12.73 -7.74
CA SER A 73 3.91 13.27 -6.45
C SER A 73 2.85 12.37 -5.81
N LEU A 74 1.94 11.78 -6.59
CA LEU A 74 0.95 10.81 -6.07
C LEU A 74 1.64 9.57 -5.49
N VAL A 75 2.67 9.08 -6.18
CA VAL A 75 3.45 7.92 -5.71
C VAL A 75 4.15 8.24 -4.39
N GLN A 76 4.89 9.34 -4.33
CA GLN A 76 5.61 9.74 -3.13
C GLN A 76 4.67 10.00 -1.95
N SER A 77 3.55 10.69 -2.19
CA SER A 77 2.53 10.94 -1.17
C SER A 77 1.92 9.65 -0.61
N THR A 78 1.69 8.65 -1.47
CA THR A 78 1.16 7.34 -1.04
C THR A 78 2.16 6.60 -0.15
N ILE A 79 3.45 6.65 -0.49
CA ILE A 79 4.53 6.05 0.33
C ILE A 79 4.64 6.77 1.68
N ASN A 80 4.58 8.10 1.69
CA ASN A 80 4.62 8.89 2.91
C ASN A 80 3.43 8.56 3.84
N VAL A 81 2.22 8.48 3.29
CA VAL A 81 1.02 8.06 4.04
C VAL A 81 1.18 6.65 4.60
N TYR A 82 1.66 5.71 3.79
CA TYR A 82 1.89 4.34 4.22
C TYR A 82 2.92 4.25 5.36
N ASN A 83 4.03 4.94 5.26
CA ASN A 83 5.07 4.97 6.28
C ASN A 83 4.56 5.59 7.59
N SER A 84 3.81 6.70 7.50
CA SER A 84 3.22 7.38 8.65
C SER A 84 2.20 6.48 9.37
N ILE A 85 1.29 5.84 8.64
CA ILE A 85 0.27 4.99 9.24
C ILE A 85 0.85 3.71 9.82
N SER A 86 1.79 3.07 9.13
CA SER A 86 2.41 1.81 9.59
C SER A 86 3.33 1.98 10.78
N SER A 87 3.91 3.17 10.98
CA SER A 87 4.72 3.49 12.15
C SER A 87 3.91 3.96 13.36
N THR A 88 2.79 4.63 13.13
CA THR A 88 1.96 5.24 14.20
C THR A 88 0.86 4.31 14.67
N LEU A 89 0.14 3.67 13.76
CA LEU A 89 -1.01 2.83 14.08
C LEU A 89 -0.61 1.35 14.11
N LEU A 90 -0.01 0.94 15.23
CA LEU A 90 0.43 -0.44 15.43
C LEU A 90 -0.73 -1.36 15.82
N PRO A 91 -0.67 -2.66 15.46
CA PRO A 91 -1.66 -3.63 15.86
C PRO A 91 -1.65 -3.84 17.37
N THR A 92 -2.82 -3.80 17.99
CA THR A 92 -3.05 -4.11 19.40
C THR A 92 -4.12 -5.20 19.52
N PRO A 93 -4.29 -5.85 20.66
CA PRO A 93 -5.36 -6.85 20.85
C PRO A 93 -6.76 -6.33 20.50
N ALA A 94 -7.04 -5.04 20.77
CA ALA A 94 -8.31 -4.40 20.41
C ALA A 94 -8.39 -3.97 18.95
N LYS A 95 -7.25 -3.80 18.29
CA LYS A 95 -7.12 -3.32 16.89
C LYS A 95 -6.19 -4.26 16.11
N SER A 96 -6.44 -5.58 16.17
CA SER A 96 -5.57 -6.61 15.58
C SER A 96 -5.45 -6.53 14.05
N HIS A 97 -6.41 -5.88 13.38
CA HIS A 97 -6.43 -5.68 11.94
C HIS A 97 -5.63 -4.47 11.45
N TYR A 98 -4.98 -3.70 12.35
CA TYR A 98 -4.07 -2.61 11.97
C TYR A 98 -2.74 -3.16 11.46
N THR A 99 -2.81 -4.03 10.47
CA THR A 99 -1.68 -4.59 9.76
C THR A 99 -1.63 -4.00 8.36
N PHE A 100 -0.88 -2.90 8.23
CA PHE A 100 -0.69 -2.22 6.94
C PHE A 100 0.47 -2.87 6.20
N ASN A 101 0.30 -3.07 4.89
CA ASN A 101 1.28 -3.76 4.07
C ASN A 101 1.29 -3.21 2.63
N LEU A 102 2.23 -3.69 1.81
CA LEU A 102 2.39 -3.23 0.43
C LEU A 102 1.17 -3.47 -0.47
N ARG A 103 0.29 -4.43 -0.12
CA ARG A 103 -0.97 -4.63 -0.85
C ARG A 103 -1.90 -3.44 -0.69
N ASP A 104 -1.83 -2.74 0.43
CA ASP A 104 -2.66 -1.56 0.66
C ASP A 104 -2.22 -0.42 -0.26
N ILE A 105 -0.90 -0.20 -0.45
CA ILE A 105 -0.38 0.72 -1.47
C ILE A 105 -0.88 0.31 -2.86
N SER A 106 -0.75 -0.97 -3.21
CA SER A 106 -1.21 -1.47 -4.51
C SER A 106 -2.70 -1.25 -4.73
N LYS A 107 -3.55 -1.34 -3.70
CA LYS A 107 -5.00 -1.07 -3.79
C LYS A 107 -5.31 0.40 -4.06
N VAL A 108 -4.54 1.33 -3.47
CA VAL A 108 -4.68 2.76 -3.77
C VAL A 108 -4.43 2.99 -5.26
N PHE A 109 -3.31 2.50 -5.79
CA PHE A 109 -3.01 2.66 -7.22
C PHE A 109 -3.99 1.90 -8.11
N GLN A 110 -4.43 0.71 -7.71
CA GLN A 110 -5.46 -0.01 -8.46
C GLN A 110 -6.74 0.83 -8.62
N GLY A 111 -7.15 1.57 -7.60
CA GLY A 111 -8.29 2.48 -7.68
C GLY A 111 -8.00 3.69 -8.59
N VAL A 112 -6.84 4.34 -8.40
CA VAL A 112 -6.43 5.48 -9.25
C VAL A 112 -6.36 5.09 -10.73
N LEU A 113 -5.87 3.89 -11.04
CA LEU A 113 -5.72 3.40 -12.41
C LEU A 113 -7.04 2.96 -13.08
N GLN A 114 -8.19 3.07 -12.40
CA GLN A 114 -9.51 2.81 -13.00
C GLN A 114 -10.12 4.06 -13.65
N CYS A 115 -9.51 5.23 -13.49
CA CYS A 115 -10.03 6.45 -14.08
C CYS A 115 -9.80 6.49 -15.59
N THR A 116 -10.60 7.34 -16.25
CA THR A 116 -10.46 7.61 -17.69
C THR A 116 -9.99 9.05 -17.92
N PRO A 117 -9.34 9.35 -19.06
CA PRO A 117 -8.94 10.72 -19.41
C PRO A 117 -10.10 11.72 -19.44
N ASP A 118 -11.32 11.25 -19.72
CA ASP A 118 -12.52 12.09 -19.74
C ASP A 118 -12.94 12.57 -18.35
N ASN A 119 -12.68 11.76 -17.32
CA ASN A 119 -13.09 12.04 -15.94
C ASN A 119 -12.02 12.81 -15.14
N VAL A 120 -10.74 12.67 -15.51
CA VAL A 120 -9.62 13.30 -14.80
C VAL A 120 -8.85 14.19 -15.79
N LYS A 121 -9.16 15.49 -15.75
CA LYS A 121 -8.67 16.47 -16.73
C LYS A 121 -7.63 17.45 -16.17
N ASP A 122 -7.47 17.51 -14.87
CA ASP A 122 -6.59 18.45 -14.22
C ASP A 122 -5.90 17.84 -12.96
N LYS A 123 -4.96 18.60 -12.42
CA LYS A 123 -4.24 18.21 -11.21
C LYS A 123 -5.19 17.99 -10.02
N GLU A 124 -6.19 18.86 -9.86
CA GLU A 124 -7.09 18.84 -8.70
C GLU A 124 -7.97 17.59 -8.71
N SER A 125 -8.56 17.23 -9.85
CA SER A 125 -9.33 15.99 -10.00
C SER A 125 -8.49 14.74 -9.78
N SER A 126 -7.22 14.74 -10.19
CA SER A 126 -6.27 13.65 -9.93
C SER A 126 -5.98 13.49 -8.44
N VAL A 127 -5.73 14.59 -7.74
CA VAL A 127 -5.46 14.59 -6.30
C VAL A 127 -6.72 14.21 -5.52
N ARG A 128 -7.91 14.65 -5.94
CA ARG A 128 -9.19 14.26 -5.34
C ARG A 128 -9.44 12.76 -5.46
N LEU A 129 -9.22 12.19 -6.64
CA LEU A 129 -9.33 10.75 -6.84
C LEU A 129 -8.35 9.98 -5.96
N TRP A 130 -7.09 10.41 -5.92
CA TRP A 130 -6.09 9.81 -5.06
C TRP A 130 -6.47 9.88 -3.57
N ALA A 131 -6.90 11.03 -3.10
CA ALA A 131 -7.35 11.20 -1.73
C ALA A 131 -8.53 10.29 -1.39
N HIS A 132 -9.51 10.15 -2.30
CA HIS A 132 -10.62 9.22 -2.16
C HIS A 132 -10.12 7.77 -2.01
N GLU A 133 -9.21 7.32 -2.86
CA GLU A 133 -8.68 5.96 -2.79
C GLU A 133 -7.84 5.71 -1.53
N VAL A 134 -7.07 6.69 -1.09
CA VAL A 134 -6.34 6.64 0.19
C VAL A 134 -7.31 6.52 1.36
N PHE A 135 -8.41 7.28 1.36
CA PHE A 135 -9.47 7.15 2.37
C PHE A 135 -10.07 5.76 2.37
N ARG A 136 -10.49 5.28 1.22
CA ARG A 136 -11.13 3.96 1.08
C ARG A 136 -10.22 2.82 1.57
N VAL A 137 -8.91 2.91 1.34
CA VAL A 137 -7.97 1.83 1.70
C VAL A 137 -7.54 1.92 3.17
N PHE A 138 -7.28 3.11 3.68
CA PHE A 138 -6.69 3.29 5.00
C PHE A 138 -7.70 3.79 6.05
N TYR A 139 -8.43 4.86 5.76
CA TYR A 139 -9.32 5.49 6.73
C TYR A 139 -10.52 4.62 7.10
N ASP A 140 -11.16 3.95 6.13
CA ASP A 140 -12.34 3.12 6.36
C ASP A 140 -12.06 1.92 7.28
N ARG A 141 -10.78 1.57 7.46
CA ARG A 141 -10.34 0.52 8.39
C ARG A 141 -10.18 1.00 9.84
N LEU A 142 -10.19 2.32 10.06
CA LEU A 142 -9.96 2.88 11.39
C LEU A 142 -11.21 2.78 12.26
N VAL A 143 -11.02 2.30 13.47
CA VAL A 143 -12.12 1.95 14.38
C VAL A 143 -12.57 3.13 15.22
N ASN A 144 -11.62 3.87 15.81
CA ASN A 144 -11.90 4.96 16.75
C ASN A 144 -11.74 6.35 16.11
N ASN A 145 -12.37 7.34 16.74
CA ASN A 145 -12.35 8.71 16.24
C ASN A 145 -10.97 9.36 16.37
N GLU A 146 -10.19 9.03 17.38
CA GLU A 146 -8.83 9.55 17.58
C GLU A 146 -7.92 9.20 16.38
N ASP A 147 -7.89 7.94 15.96
CA ASP A 147 -7.11 7.50 14.80
C ASP A 147 -7.63 8.13 13.50
N ARG A 148 -8.96 8.29 13.38
CA ARG A 148 -9.59 8.92 12.23
C ARG A 148 -9.25 10.41 12.11
N ASP A 149 -9.26 11.13 13.22
CA ASP A 149 -8.95 12.57 13.24
C ASP A 149 -7.45 12.79 13.02
N TRP A 150 -6.60 11.95 13.61
CA TRP A 150 -5.17 11.93 13.32
C TRP A 150 -4.92 11.71 11.82
N PHE A 151 -5.58 10.72 11.21
CA PHE A 151 -5.41 10.42 9.80
C PHE A 151 -5.83 11.57 8.88
N LYS A 152 -6.96 12.23 9.18
CA LYS A 152 -7.42 13.41 8.42
C LYS A 152 -6.41 14.55 8.49
N THR A 153 -5.86 14.81 9.67
CA THR A 153 -4.87 15.85 9.88
C THR A 153 -3.61 15.56 9.08
N MET A 154 -3.06 14.36 9.22
CA MET A 154 -1.87 13.90 8.49
C MET A 154 -2.06 13.97 6.97
N LEU A 155 -3.21 13.51 6.46
CA LEU A 155 -3.48 13.55 5.02
C LEU A 155 -3.69 14.98 4.50
N GLY A 156 -4.29 15.86 5.31
CA GLY A 156 -4.41 17.29 5.01
C GLY A 156 -3.05 17.96 4.88
N GLU A 157 -2.13 17.70 5.80
CA GLU A 157 -0.75 18.18 5.77
C GLU A 157 0.00 17.65 4.54
N THR A 158 -0.06 16.34 4.29
CA THR A 158 0.54 15.72 3.10
C THR A 158 0.01 16.33 1.80
N THR A 159 -1.30 16.60 1.72
CA THR A 159 -1.92 17.21 0.54
C THR A 159 -1.43 18.63 0.33
N LYS A 160 -1.28 19.41 1.40
CA LYS A 160 -0.76 20.78 1.33
C LYS A 160 0.71 20.81 0.92
N GLU A 161 1.54 19.97 1.52
CA GLU A 161 2.98 19.92 1.26
C GLU A 161 3.31 19.44 -0.17
N MET A 162 2.69 18.34 -0.60
CA MET A 162 3.03 17.69 -1.86
C MET A 162 2.34 18.29 -3.08
N PHE A 163 1.14 18.81 -2.89
CA PHE A 163 0.34 19.32 -4.02
C PHE A 163 0.06 20.82 -3.96
N ASN A 164 0.36 21.48 -2.85
CA ASN A 164 0.00 22.89 -2.59
C ASN A 164 -1.51 23.14 -2.75
N LEU A 165 -2.31 22.18 -2.27
CA LEU A 165 -3.77 22.24 -2.28
C LEU A 165 -4.30 22.14 -0.84
N GLU A 166 -5.28 22.99 -0.52
CA GLU A 166 -5.95 22.91 0.77
C GLU A 166 -6.93 21.73 0.80
N TRP A 167 -6.97 21.04 1.93
CA TRP A 167 -7.82 19.86 2.13
C TRP A 167 -9.30 20.13 1.80
N LYS A 168 -9.83 21.27 2.24
CA LYS A 168 -11.21 21.68 1.94
C LYS A 168 -11.50 21.81 0.45
N ARG A 169 -10.50 22.18 -0.34
CA ARG A 169 -10.64 22.29 -1.79
C ARG A 169 -10.61 20.92 -2.48
N VAL A 170 -9.88 19.98 -1.92
CA VAL A 170 -9.75 18.62 -2.47
C VAL A 170 -11.03 17.82 -2.22
N MET A 171 -11.61 17.91 -1.02
CA MET A 171 -12.77 17.09 -0.64
C MET A 171 -14.13 17.77 -0.89
N GLY A 172 -14.16 19.06 -1.11
CA GLY A 172 -15.40 19.82 -1.41
C GLY A 172 -16.13 20.26 -0.18
#